data_7c5491b86deb60b76cccdb30884431bb
#
_entry.id   7c5491b86deb60b76cccdb30884431bb
#
_cell.length_a   1.000
_cell.length_b   1.000
_cell.length_c   1.000
_cell.angle_alpha   90.00
_cell.angle_beta   90.00
_cell.angle_gamma   90.00
#
_symmetry.space_group_name_H-M   'P 1'
#
loop_
_entity.id
_entity.type
_entity.pdbx_description
1 polymer ?
#
loop_
_entity_poly.entity_id
_entity_poly.type
_entity_poly.pdbx_seq_one_letter_code
_entity_poly.pdbx_strand_id
1 'polypeptide(L)'
;MTTTIELADLPQLSQISDLAHSIWRDYYLGIISRPQIEFMLAADYSLDQLEKDRATGTNFLILKENGQAIGFAAFHTLNPSVVKLDKLYLETQHHRKGYGQRLLQATERAATEDAASLLLLNVNKHNVRAIAAYRRAGYSHHQSILAPIGYGFFVDDYVL
;
A
#
# COMPACT_ATOMS: atom_id res chain seq x y z
N MET A 1 -4.99 1.29 24.61
CA MET A 1 -4.58 2.00 23.41
C MET A 1 -5.69 2.02 22.38
N THR A 2 -5.92 3.15 21.78
CA THR A 2 -6.99 3.31 20.79
C THR A 2 -6.41 3.28 19.39
N THR A 3 -6.87 2.33 18.57
CA THR A 3 -6.54 2.28 17.14
C THR A 3 -7.78 2.52 16.32
N THR A 4 -7.63 3.30 15.26
CA THR A 4 -8.71 3.58 14.31
C THR A 4 -8.23 3.39 12.88
N ILE A 5 -9.13 2.92 12.01
CA ILE A 5 -8.91 2.87 10.57
C ILE A 5 -10.08 3.62 9.94
N GLU A 6 -9.75 4.65 9.17
CA GLU A 6 -10.76 5.52 8.56
C GLU A 6 -10.35 5.91 7.14
N LEU A 7 -11.34 6.29 6.32
CA LEU A 7 -11.06 6.88 5.02
C LEU A 7 -10.36 8.22 5.23
N ALA A 8 -9.24 8.41 4.53
CA ALA A 8 -8.50 9.66 4.59
C ALA A 8 -9.20 10.73 3.75
N ASP A 9 -9.36 11.90 4.32
CA ASP A 9 -9.81 13.09 3.60
C ASP A 9 -8.62 13.78 2.93
N LEU A 10 -8.91 14.83 2.16
CA LEU A 10 -7.88 15.56 1.44
C LEU A 10 -6.77 16.11 2.35
N PRO A 11 -7.08 16.75 3.50
CA PRO A 11 -6.03 17.20 4.43
C PRO A 11 -5.14 16.09 4.99
N GLN A 12 -5.65 14.87 5.12
CA GLN A 12 -4.87 13.74 5.66
C GLN A 12 -3.88 13.14 4.67
N LEU A 13 -3.98 13.47 3.38
CA LEU A 13 -3.03 12.96 2.37
C LEU A 13 -1.60 13.42 2.63
N SER A 14 -1.39 14.60 3.22
CA SER A 14 -0.04 15.05 3.60
C SER A 14 0.56 14.14 4.67
N GLN A 15 -0.24 13.65 5.61
CA GLN A 15 0.23 12.69 6.62
C GLN A 15 0.62 11.36 5.96
N ILE A 16 -0.14 10.91 4.96
CA ILE A 16 0.18 9.69 4.21
C ILE A 16 1.49 9.88 3.44
N SER A 17 1.68 11.03 2.78
CA SER A 17 2.92 11.32 2.06
C SER A 17 4.13 11.28 2.99
N ASP A 18 4.07 11.96 4.12
CA ASP A 18 5.16 11.99 5.10
C ASP A 18 5.45 10.58 5.64
N LEU A 19 4.41 9.85 5.95
CA LEU A 19 4.52 8.48 6.47
C LEU A 19 5.16 7.56 5.43
N ALA A 20 4.76 7.67 4.17
CA ALA A 20 5.32 6.87 3.08
C ALA A 20 6.81 7.13 2.88
N HIS A 21 7.24 8.38 2.92
CA HIS A 21 8.66 8.73 2.81
C HIS A 21 9.47 8.10 3.93
N SER A 22 8.98 8.16 5.17
CA SER A 22 9.66 7.56 6.32
C SER A 22 9.72 6.05 6.20
N ILE A 23 8.61 5.39 5.89
CA ILE A 23 8.51 3.94 5.79
C ILE A 23 9.38 3.39 4.67
N TRP A 24 9.30 3.97 3.48
CA TRP A 24 10.04 3.48 2.31
C TRP A 24 11.54 3.59 2.48
N ARG A 25 12.03 4.69 3.05
CA ARG A 25 13.45 4.90 3.27
C ARG A 25 14.02 3.93 4.31
N ASP A 26 13.19 3.50 5.25
CA ASP A 26 13.60 2.53 6.27
C ASP A 26 13.47 1.09 5.76
N TYR A 27 12.26 0.72 5.31
CA TYR A 27 11.91 -0.68 5.01
C TYR A 27 12.54 -1.21 3.73
N TYR A 28 12.54 -0.41 2.66
CA TYR A 28 13.02 -0.87 1.36
C TYR A 28 14.54 -0.77 1.16
N LEU A 29 15.24 -0.15 2.09
CA LEU A 29 16.70 -0.13 2.07
C LEU A 29 17.21 -1.57 2.17
N GLY A 30 17.98 -2.02 1.15
CA GLY A 30 18.42 -3.41 1.07
C GLY A 30 17.52 -4.34 0.25
N ILE A 31 16.30 -3.90 -0.10
CA ILE A 31 15.40 -4.62 -1.03
C ILE A 31 15.54 -4.05 -2.43
N ILE A 32 15.52 -2.74 -2.55
CA ILE A 32 15.78 -2.00 -3.80
C ILE A 32 16.81 -0.91 -3.55
N SER A 33 17.38 -0.34 -4.61
CA SER A 33 18.40 0.70 -4.48
C SER A 33 17.82 2.00 -3.91
N ARG A 34 18.67 2.76 -3.21
CA ARG A 34 18.25 4.08 -2.71
C ARG A 34 17.78 5.02 -3.83
N PRO A 35 18.46 5.13 -4.98
CA PRO A 35 17.94 5.95 -6.08
C PRO A 35 16.57 5.51 -6.56
N GLN A 36 16.28 4.21 -6.60
CA GLN A 36 14.96 3.69 -6.97
C GLN A 36 13.90 4.04 -5.91
N ILE A 37 14.25 3.97 -4.64
CA ILE A 37 13.36 4.38 -3.53
C ILE A 37 12.94 5.84 -3.74
N GLU A 38 13.92 6.74 -3.93
CA GLU A 38 13.64 8.17 -4.09
C GLU A 38 12.85 8.46 -5.36
N PHE A 39 13.13 7.74 -6.44
CA PHE A 39 12.35 7.86 -7.68
C PHE A 39 10.89 7.46 -7.47
N MET A 40 10.64 6.33 -6.82
CA MET A 40 9.28 5.85 -6.57
C MET A 40 8.52 6.73 -5.59
N LEU A 41 9.21 7.27 -4.58
CA LEU A 41 8.58 8.21 -3.64
C LEU A 41 8.13 9.49 -4.34
N ALA A 42 8.96 10.04 -5.22
CA ALA A 42 8.61 11.24 -5.97
C ALA A 42 7.46 10.98 -6.95
N ALA A 43 7.43 9.81 -7.58
CA ALA A 43 6.41 9.47 -8.58
C ALA A 43 5.07 9.10 -7.94
N ASP A 44 5.08 8.34 -6.84
CA ASP A 44 3.88 7.68 -6.33
C ASP A 44 3.37 8.29 -5.02
N TYR A 45 4.19 9.03 -4.29
CA TYR A 45 3.87 9.48 -2.92
C TYR A 45 4.04 10.98 -2.69
N SER A 46 4.31 11.76 -3.74
CA SER A 46 4.22 13.21 -3.60
C SER A 46 2.78 13.59 -3.29
N LEU A 47 2.59 14.68 -2.56
CA LEU A 47 1.24 15.13 -2.23
C LEU A 47 0.40 15.38 -3.49
N ASP A 48 1.00 15.99 -4.51
CA ASP A 48 0.32 16.21 -5.79
C ASP A 48 -0.18 14.92 -6.42
N GLN A 49 0.64 13.86 -6.39
CA GLN A 49 0.26 12.59 -6.97
C GLN A 49 -0.85 11.92 -6.17
N LEU A 50 -0.77 11.98 -4.84
CA LEU A 50 -1.82 11.41 -3.98
C LEU A 50 -3.16 12.13 -4.18
N GLU A 51 -3.13 13.45 -4.34
CA GLU A 51 -4.33 14.23 -4.64
C GLU A 51 -4.93 13.87 -5.99
N LYS A 52 -4.10 13.67 -7.02
CA LYS A 52 -4.54 13.22 -8.34
C LYS A 52 -5.16 11.83 -8.28
N ASP A 53 -4.51 10.91 -7.56
CA ASP A 53 -5.00 9.55 -7.40
C ASP A 53 -6.38 9.55 -6.72
N ARG A 54 -6.55 10.33 -5.67
CA ARG A 54 -7.82 10.45 -4.99
C ARG A 54 -8.91 11.02 -5.91
N ALA A 55 -8.57 12.04 -6.68
CA ALA A 55 -9.49 12.67 -7.62
C ALA A 55 -9.94 11.71 -8.74
N THR A 56 -9.11 10.72 -9.09
CA THR A 56 -9.41 9.73 -10.13
C THR A 56 -9.96 8.41 -9.60
N GLY A 57 -10.28 8.32 -8.31
CA GLY A 57 -10.99 7.19 -7.74
C GLY A 57 -10.22 6.30 -6.78
N THR A 58 -8.97 6.62 -6.47
CA THR A 58 -8.23 5.89 -5.44
C THR A 58 -8.75 6.27 -4.05
N ASN A 59 -9.05 5.25 -3.25
CA ASN A 59 -9.44 5.43 -1.86
C ASN A 59 -8.25 5.17 -0.96
N PHE A 60 -8.07 6.03 0.04
CA PHE A 60 -7.00 5.89 1.03
C PHE A 60 -7.59 5.59 2.39
N LEU A 61 -7.02 4.60 3.08
CA LEU A 61 -7.30 4.31 4.48
C LEU A 61 -6.09 4.72 5.31
N ILE A 62 -6.34 5.34 6.45
CA ILE A 62 -5.29 5.71 7.39
C ILE A 62 -5.52 4.97 8.71
N LEU A 63 -4.46 4.34 9.21
CA LEU A 63 -4.44 3.67 10.50
C LEU A 63 -3.77 4.58 11.52
N LYS A 64 -4.46 4.88 12.61
CA LYS A 64 -3.94 5.70 13.68
C LYS A 64 -3.91 4.93 14.99
N GLU A 65 -2.87 5.14 15.77
CA GLU A 65 -2.77 4.70 17.16
C GLU A 65 -2.68 5.94 18.04
N ASN A 66 -3.65 6.09 18.94
CA ASN A 66 -3.74 7.26 19.82
C ASN A 66 -3.71 8.59 19.05
N GLY A 67 -4.38 8.63 17.89
CA GLY A 67 -4.45 9.83 17.05
C GLY A 67 -3.27 10.04 16.12
N GLN A 68 -2.22 9.24 16.21
CA GLN A 68 -1.04 9.36 15.37
C GLN A 68 -1.08 8.36 14.21
N ALA A 69 -0.85 8.82 12.99
CA ALA A 69 -0.80 7.96 11.81
C ALA A 69 0.41 7.03 11.89
N ILE A 70 0.17 5.72 11.74
CA ILE A 70 1.21 4.68 11.78
C ILE A 70 1.19 3.77 10.56
N GLY A 71 0.16 3.83 9.75
CA GLY A 71 0.03 3.00 8.55
C GLY A 71 -1.03 3.52 7.62
N PHE A 72 -1.04 3.01 6.39
CA PHE A 72 -2.03 3.39 5.40
C PHE A 72 -2.19 2.31 4.34
N ALA A 73 -3.33 2.37 3.63
CA ALA A 73 -3.59 1.56 2.45
C ALA A 73 -4.23 2.44 1.38
N ALA A 74 -4.04 2.03 0.11
CA ALA A 74 -4.70 2.67 -1.01
C ALA A 74 -5.19 1.60 -1.96
N PHE A 75 -6.40 1.76 -2.46
CA PHE A 75 -7.04 0.80 -3.37
C PHE A 75 -7.96 1.51 -4.35
N HIS A 76 -8.16 0.87 -5.51
CA HIS A 76 -9.07 1.39 -6.52
C HIS A 76 -9.78 0.25 -7.26
N THR A 77 -10.92 0.55 -7.86
CA THR A 77 -11.67 -0.39 -8.68
C THR A 77 -11.05 -0.50 -10.06
N LEU A 78 -10.63 -1.72 -10.46
CA LEU A 78 -10.16 -1.99 -11.82
C LEU A 78 -11.34 -2.20 -12.78
N ASN A 79 -12.36 -2.91 -12.33
CA ASN A 79 -13.61 -3.16 -13.04
C ASN A 79 -14.68 -3.51 -11.99
N PRO A 80 -15.95 -3.67 -12.37
CA PRO A 80 -17.02 -3.88 -11.37
C PRO A 80 -16.80 -5.06 -10.41
N SER A 81 -16.00 -6.05 -10.80
CA SER A 81 -15.77 -7.25 -9.98
C SER A 81 -14.42 -7.27 -9.27
N VAL A 82 -13.49 -6.37 -9.61
CA VAL A 82 -12.10 -6.45 -9.16
C VAL A 82 -11.64 -5.13 -8.57
N VAL A 83 -11.15 -5.20 -7.34
CA VAL A 83 -10.45 -4.09 -6.67
C VAL A 83 -8.97 -4.42 -6.60
N LYS A 84 -8.13 -3.43 -6.83
CA LYS A 84 -6.69 -3.55 -6.66
C LYS A 84 -6.23 -2.79 -5.43
N LEU A 85 -5.51 -3.49 -4.56
CA LEU A 85 -4.78 -2.89 -3.47
C LEU A 85 -3.46 -2.36 -4.04
N ASP A 86 -3.31 -1.04 -4.07
CA ASP A 86 -2.12 -0.38 -4.61
C ASP A 86 -1.01 -0.21 -3.58
N LYS A 87 -1.41 0.04 -2.32
CA LYS A 87 -0.49 0.40 -1.24
C LYS A 87 -1.01 -0.16 0.07
N LEU A 88 -0.12 -0.78 0.84
CA LEU A 88 -0.39 -1.15 2.23
C LEU A 88 0.93 -1.14 2.98
N TYR A 89 1.10 -0.16 3.86
CA TYR A 89 2.35 0.05 4.58
C TYR A 89 2.11 0.41 6.03
N LEU A 90 3.06 0.01 6.87
CA LEU A 90 3.01 0.20 8.31
C LEU A 90 4.43 0.53 8.79
N GLU A 91 4.54 1.48 9.72
CA GLU A 91 5.83 1.78 10.33
C GLU A 91 6.46 0.52 10.93
N THR A 92 7.76 0.33 10.73
CA THR A 92 8.47 -0.88 11.09
C THR A 92 8.32 -1.25 12.58
N GLN A 93 8.33 -0.25 13.47
CA GLN A 93 8.17 -0.48 14.91
C GLN A 93 6.78 -1.01 15.30
N HIS A 94 5.82 -0.92 14.39
CA HIS A 94 4.46 -1.43 14.61
C HIS A 94 4.20 -2.77 13.92
N HIS A 95 5.20 -3.37 13.30
CA HIS A 95 5.08 -4.69 12.68
C HIS A 95 4.87 -5.77 13.75
N ARG A 96 4.30 -6.90 13.35
CA ARG A 96 4.04 -8.08 14.20
C ARG A 96 3.04 -7.84 15.34
N LYS A 97 2.24 -6.79 15.26
CA LYS A 97 1.18 -6.50 16.23
C LYS A 97 -0.22 -6.74 15.67
N GLY A 98 -0.33 -7.30 14.45
CA GLY A 98 -1.60 -7.55 13.79
C GLY A 98 -2.21 -6.34 13.08
N TYR A 99 -1.56 -5.20 13.08
CA TYR A 99 -2.09 -3.98 12.45
C TYR A 99 -2.17 -4.10 10.92
N GLY A 100 -1.19 -4.73 10.30
CA GLY A 100 -1.20 -4.97 8.85
C GLY A 100 -2.39 -5.82 8.42
N GLN A 101 -2.71 -6.87 9.18
CA GLN A 101 -3.87 -7.71 8.93
C GLN A 101 -5.18 -6.95 9.11
N ARG A 102 -5.27 -6.08 10.11
CA ARG A 102 -6.45 -5.24 10.32
C ARG A 102 -6.66 -4.28 9.17
N LEU A 103 -5.59 -3.68 8.66
CA LEU A 103 -5.64 -2.76 7.53
C LEU A 103 -6.04 -3.50 6.24
N LEU A 104 -5.50 -4.68 6.02
CA LEU A 104 -5.88 -5.54 4.89
C LEU A 104 -7.36 -5.94 4.97
N GLN A 105 -7.82 -6.35 6.15
CA GLN A 105 -9.22 -6.71 6.36
C GLN A 105 -10.16 -5.52 6.13
N ALA A 106 -9.76 -4.31 6.52
CA ALA A 106 -10.54 -3.10 6.26
C ALA A 106 -10.65 -2.82 4.76
N THR A 107 -9.57 -3.05 4.00
CA THR A 107 -9.57 -2.96 2.54
C THR A 107 -10.51 -4.00 1.92
N GLU A 108 -10.44 -5.24 2.40
CA GLU A 108 -11.31 -6.32 1.92
C GLU A 108 -12.80 -6.01 2.16
N ARG A 109 -13.12 -5.46 3.34
CA ARG A 109 -14.51 -5.05 3.64
C ARG A 109 -14.98 -3.94 2.72
N ALA A 110 -14.14 -2.93 2.47
CA ALA A 110 -14.48 -1.84 1.57
C ALA A 110 -14.68 -2.34 0.14
N ALA A 111 -13.85 -3.27 -0.32
CA ALA A 111 -13.98 -3.90 -1.63
C ALA A 111 -15.31 -4.69 -1.74
N THR A 112 -15.68 -5.42 -0.70
CA THR A 112 -16.93 -6.18 -0.66
C THR A 112 -18.15 -5.26 -0.69
N GLU A 113 -18.09 -4.13 0.00
CA GLU A 113 -19.15 -3.12 -0.02
C GLU A 113 -19.35 -2.55 -1.42
N ASP A 114 -18.29 -2.47 -2.23
CA ASP A 114 -18.34 -2.06 -3.63
C ASP A 114 -18.71 -3.22 -4.58
N ALA A 115 -19.17 -4.35 -4.04
CA ALA A 115 -19.57 -5.55 -4.76
C ALA A 115 -18.44 -6.25 -5.52
N ALA A 116 -17.18 -6.01 -5.15
CA ALA A 116 -16.05 -6.70 -5.74
C ALA A 116 -16.00 -8.16 -5.25
N SER A 117 -15.60 -9.07 -6.13
CA SER A 117 -15.42 -10.49 -5.82
C SER A 117 -13.94 -10.88 -5.74
N LEU A 118 -13.04 -9.99 -6.13
CA LEU A 118 -11.60 -10.27 -6.19
C LEU A 118 -10.80 -9.05 -5.77
N LEU A 119 -9.81 -9.27 -4.93
CA LEU A 119 -8.82 -8.27 -4.56
C LEU A 119 -7.44 -8.72 -5.06
N LEU A 120 -6.80 -7.89 -5.87
CA LEU A 120 -5.45 -8.13 -6.37
C LEU A 120 -4.47 -7.17 -5.71
N LEU A 121 -3.22 -7.59 -5.60
CA LEU A 121 -2.14 -6.72 -5.11
C LEU A 121 -0.82 -7.06 -5.80
N ASN A 122 0.07 -6.07 -5.86
CA ASN A 122 1.45 -6.28 -6.31
C ASN A 122 2.38 -6.26 -5.10
N VAL A 123 3.41 -7.11 -5.13
CA VAL A 123 4.44 -7.13 -4.11
C VAL A 123 5.79 -7.41 -4.77
N ASN A 124 6.83 -6.67 -4.37
CA ASN A 124 8.18 -6.92 -4.89
C ASN A 124 8.60 -8.35 -4.53
N LYS A 125 9.21 -9.06 -5.49
CA LYS A 125 9.65 -10.45 -5.31
C LYS A 125 10.60 -10.64 -4.13
N HIS A 126 11.39 -9.63 -3.83
CA HIS A 126 12.39 -9.68 -2.76
C HIS A 126 11.82 -9.28 -1.40
N ASN A 127 10.57 -8.85 -1.35
CA ASN A 127 9.88 -8.54 -0.09
C ASN A 127 9.27 -9.81 0.49
N VAL A 128 10.14 -10.73 0.92
CA VAL A 128 9.74 -12.08 1.38
C VAL A 128 8.82 -12.03 2.59
N ARG A 129 8.98 -11.03 3.43
CA ARG A 129 8.19 -10.85 4.64
C ARG A 129 6.74 -10.49 4.31
N ALA A 130 6.53 -9.56 3.40
CA ALA A 130 5.20 -9.18 2.94
C ALA A 130 4.53 -10.33 2.19
N ILE A 131 5.27 -11.02 1.31
CA ILE A 131 4.77 -12.19 0.58
C ILE A 131 4.27 -13.25 1.55
N ALA A 132 5.04 -13.55 2.60
CA ALA A 132 4.64 -14.54 3.61
C ALA A 132 3.37 -14.10 4.34
N ALA A 133 3.26 -12.81 4.69
CA ALA A 133 2.08 -12.26 5.35
C ALA A 133 0.83 -12.38 4.47
N TYR A 134 0.94 -12.04 3.19
CA TYR A 134 -0.17 -12.16 2.26
C TYR A 134 -0.60 -13.62 2.05
N ARG A 135 0.36 -14.52 1.93
CA ARG A 135 0.05 -15.96 1.80
C ARG A 135 -0.67 -16.49 3.03
N ARG A 136 -0.27 -16.09 4.22
CA ARG A 136 -0.96 -16.46 5.46
C ARG A 136 -2.39 -15.93 5.49
N ALA A 137 -2.64 -14.79 4.87
CA ALA A 137 -3.97 -14.21 4.76
C ALA A 137 -4.84 -14.85 3.66
N GLY A 138 -4.30 -15.83 2.91
CA GLY A 138 -5.04 -16.55 1.88
C GLY A 138 -4.77 -16.12 0.45
N TYR A 139 -3.84 -15.19 0.25
CA TYR A 139 -3.47 -14.74 -1.10
C TYR A 139 -2.55 -15.75 -1.77
N SER A 140 -2.74 -15.96 -3.06
CA SER A 140 -1.94 -16.86 -3.85
C SER A 140 -1.31 -16.14 -5.05
N HIS A 141 -0.21 -16.69 -5.55
CA HIS A 141 0.47 -16.13 -6.71
C HIS A 141 -0.44 -16.21 -7.95
N HIS A 142 -0.66 -15.08 -8.60
CA HIS A 142 -1.47 -14.98 -9.82
C HIS A 142 -0.59 -14.81 -11.05
N GLN A 143 0.37 -13.89 -11.04
CA GLN A 143 1.34 -13.71 -12.13
C GLN A 143 2.58 -12.98 -11.63
N SER A 144 3.64 -13.01 -12.47
CA SER A 144 4.87 -12.25 -12.24
C SER A 144 4.96 -11.13 -13.26
N ILE A 145 5.46 -9.98 -12.82
CA ILE A 145 5.63 -8.80 -13.67
C ILE A 145 7.06 -8.30 -13.54
N LEU A 146 7.69 -8.05 -14.69
CA LEU A 146 8.95 -7.32 -14.79
C LEU A 146 8.70 -6.19 -15.78
N ALA A 147 8.66 -4.96 -15.31
CA ALA A 147 8.28 -3.82 -16.14
C ALA A 147 9.17 -2.61 -15.86
N PRO A 148 9.61 -1.87 -16.90
CA PRO A 148 10.33 -0.64 -16.69
C PRO A 148 9.39 0.45 -16.16
N ILE A 149 9.89 1.28 -15.24
CA ILE A 149 9.14 2.40 -14.66
C ILE A 149 9.77 3.76 -14.98
N GLY A 150 10.87 3.78 -15.75
CA GLY A 150 11.59 4.97 -16.19
C GLY A 150 12.98 5.10 -15.57
N TYR A 151 13.83 5.93 -16.16
CA TYR A 151 15.20 6.21 -15.70
C TYR A 151 16.05 4.96 -15.44
N GLY A 152 15.80 3.87 -16.17
CA GLY A 152 16.54 2.61 -16.02
C GLY A 152 16.11 1.74 -14.85
N PHE A 153 15.05 2.10 -14.15
CA PHE A 153 14.50 1.30 -13.04
C PHE A 153 13.39 0.35 -13.52
N PHE A 154 13.23 -0.76 -12.80
CA PHE A 154 12.22 -1.80 -13.09
C PHE A 154 11.43 -2.13 -11.83
N VAL A 155 10.16 -2.46 -12.04
CA VAL A 155 9.33 -3.15 -11.05
C VAL A 155 9.45 -4.64 -11.31
N ASP A 156 9.80 -5.42 -10.29
CA ASP A 156 9.93 -6.87 -10.35
C ASP A 156 9.03 -7.48 -9.28
N ASP A 157 7.75 -7.63 -9.64
CA ASP A 157 6.68 -7.91 -8.68
C ASP A 157 5.98 -9.23 -8.94
N TYR A 158 5.38 -9.78 -7.87
CA TYR A 158 4.31 -10.77 -7.97
C TYR A 158 2.96 -10.07 -7.86
N VAL A 159 1.96 -10.56 -8.60
CA VAL A 159 0.57 -10.19 -8.44
C VAL A 159 -0.12 -11.30 -7.65
N LEU A 160 -0.71 -10.94 -6.52
CA LEU A 160 -1.35 -11.90 -5.63
C LEU A 160 -2.86 -11.64 -5.50
#